data_82fdb0e5baf00d15ae2bc3294347807d
#
_entry.id   82fdb0e5baf00d15ae2bc3294347807d
#
_cell.length_a   1.000
_cell.length_b   1.000
_cell.length_c   1.000
_cell.angle_alpha   90.00
_cell.angle_beta   90.00
_cell.angle_gamma   90.00
#
_symmetry.space_group_name_H-M   'P 1'
#
loop_
_entity.id
_entity.type
_entity.pdbx_description
1 polymer ?
#
loop_
_entity_poly.entity_id
_entity_poly.type
_entity_poly.pdbx_seq_one_letter_code
_entity_poly.pdbx_strand_id
1 'polypeptide(L)'
;FLGYEGDFKNTSISASYNNKEVPIKIARFTEKNKDSVQIFYPNVKMDSIQIAVKNGTYSKKFTSKLKNLKESDSLKIENKTGSVLAFRDAFVLKTTTPIVTIDESKIILKNKDSVAVKFTSKYHDFDQEIAFDFKKEENEKYTLELLPGAIKDFYDRPNDSLKFNFATKQLSDYGN
;
A
#
# COMPACT_ATOMS: atom_id res chain seq x y z
N PHE A 1 6.70 9.36 -12.18
CA PHE A 1 7.58 9.38 -10.98
C PHE A 1 8.18 10.76 -10.81
N LEU A 2 8.29 11.22 -9.57
CA LEU A 2 8.93 12.46 -9.19
C LEU A 2 10.07 12.13 -8.21
N GLY A 3 11.34 12.37 -8.62
CA GLY A 3 12.50 12.24 -7.74
C GLY A 3 12.60 13.44 -6.80
N TYR A 4 13.11 13.23 -5.59
CA TYR A 4 13.37 14.27 -4.60
C TYR A 4 14.67 14.00 -3.85
N GLU A 5 15.24 15.07 -3.30
CA GLU A 5 16.38 15.01 -2.38
C GLU A 5 15.96 15.63 -1.04
N GLY A 6 16.39 15.02 0.06
CA GLY A 6 16.10 15.50 1.42
C GLY A 6 14.77 15.04 1.98
N ASP A 7 14.18 15.82 2.90
CA ASP A 7 12.96 15.46 3.64
C ASP A 7 11.70 15.78 2.85
N PHE A 8 10.88 14.75 2.58
CA PHE A 8 9.59 14.86 1.89
C PHE A 8 8.46 15.36 2.82
N LYS A 9 8.68 15.41 4.12
CA LYS A 9 7.66 15.61 5.16
C LYS A 9 6.77 16.85 4.97
N ASN A 10 7.34 17.94 4.45
CA ASN A 10 6.62 19.20 4.25
C ASN A 10 6.29 19.47 2.77
N THR A 11 6.32 18.44 1.94
CA THR A 11 6.05 18.55 0.52
C THR A 11 4.57 18.37 0.23
N SER A 12 3.96 19.31 -0.45
CA SER A 12 2.62 19.17 -1.02
C SER A 12 2.69 19.03 -2.53
N ILE A 13 1.93 18.09 -3.05
CA ILE A 13 1.80 17.83 -4.48
C ILE A 13 0.33 17.91 -4.85
N SER A 14 0.02 18.69 -5.86
CA SER A 14 -1.32 18.77 -6.45
C SER A 14 -1.25 18.58 -7.95
N ALA A 15 -2.36 18.17 -8.54
CA ALA A 15 -2.46 17.97 -9.97
C ALA A 15 -3.66 18.71 -10.55
N SER A 16 -3.54 19.18 -11.79
CA SER A 16 -4.62 19.85 -12.52
C SER A 16 -4.57 19.51 -14.01
N TYR A 17 -5.74 19.55 -14.64
CA TYR A 17 -5.94 19.46 -16.07
C TYR A 17 -6.95 20.52 -16.51
N ASN A 18 -6.61 21.34 -17.52
CA ASN A 18 -7.43 22.45 -17.96
C ASN A 18 -7.91 23.36 -16.82
N ASN A 19 -7.00 23.70 -15.88
CA ASN A 19 -7.25 24.50 -14.68
C ASN A 19 -8.25 23.90 -13.68
N LYS A 20 -8.63 22.63 -13.84
CA LYS A 20 -9.44 21.90 -12.88
C LYS A 20 -8.55 20.96 -12.08
N GLU A 21 -8.80 20.89 -10.77
CA GLU A 21 -8.09 19.96 -9.91
C GLU A 21 -8.38 18.51 -10.30
N VAL A 22 -7.32 17.69 -10.29
CA VAL A 22 -7.38 16.26 -10.53
C VAL A 22 -7.04 15.55 -9.23
N PRO A 23 -7.91 14.67 -8.71
CA PRO A 23 -7.60 13.92 -7.51
C PRO A 23 -6.41 12.97 -7.77
N ILE A 24 -5.44 12.99 -6.88
CA ILE A 24 -4.25 12.13 -6.98
C ILE A 24 -4.02 11.38 -5.68
N LYS A 25 -3.32 10.26 -5.79
CA LYS A 25 -2.69 9.55 -4.68
C LYS A 25 -1.19 9.53 -4.89
N ILE A 26 -0.45 9.55 -3.79
CA ILE A 26 1.00 9.62 -3.80
C ILE A 26 1.53 8.47 -2.96
N ALA A 27 2.48 7.73 -3.51
CA ALA A 27 3.16 6.67 -2.78
C ALA A 27 4.67 6.79 -2.91
N ARG A 28 5.38 6.31 -1.90
CA ARG A 28 6.83 6.19 -1.93
C ARG A 28 7.23 5.14 -2.98
N PHE A 29 8.21 5.49 -3.78
CA PHE A 29 8.84 4.57 -4.68
C PHE A 29 10.34 4.55 -4.40
N THR A 30 10.83 3.43 -3.88
CA THR A 30 12.24 3.25 -3.58
C THR A 30 12.85 2.34 -4.63
N GLU A 31 13.60 2.90 -5.54
CA GLU A 31 14.42 2.17 -6.51
C GLU A 31 15.89 2.44 -6.18
N LYS A 32 16.68 1.38 -6.04
CA LYS A 32 18.15 1.37 -5.79
C LYS A 32 18.79 2.78 -5.70
N ASN A 33 18.77 3.39 -4.51
CA ASN A 33 19.44 4.66 -4.18
C ASN A 33 18.80 5.97 -4.70
N LYS A 34 17.52 5.98 -5.08
CA LYS A 34 16.81 7.22 -5.42
C LYS A 34 15.49 7.27 -4.70
N ASP A 35 15.33 8.28 -3.87
CA ASP A 35 14.04 8.58 -3.29
C ASP A 35 13.15 9.26 -4.34
N SER A 36 12.02 8.64 -4.60
CA SER A 36 11.03 9.18 -5.51
C SER A 36 9.62 8.89 -5.03
N VAL A 37 8.66 9.63 -5.55
CA VAL A 37 7.25 9.37 -5.34
C VAL A 37 6.60 8.99 -6.65
N GLN A 38 5.71 8.02 -6.56
CA GLN A 38 4.80 7.68 -7.63
C GLN A 38 3.50 8.43 -7.43
N ILE A 39 3.01 9.05 -8.48
CA ILE A 39 1.75 9.79 -8.48
C ILE A 39 0.73 8.97 -9.28
N PHE A 40 -0.37 8.63 -8.63
CA PHE A 40 -1.51 7.95 -9.23
C PHE A 40 -2.60 8.97 -9.51
N TYR A 41 -3.16 8.94 -10.69
CA TYR A 41 -4.24 9.81 -11.15
C TYR A 41 -5.37 8.97 -11.77
N PRO A 42 -6.62 9.45 -11.76
CA PRO A 42 -7.75 8.67 -12.24
C PRO A 42 -7.65 8.36 -13.73
N ASN A 43 -8.21 7.24 -14.13
CA ASN A 43 -8.26 6.82 -15.53
C ASN A 43 -9.34 7.61 -16.31
N VAL A 44 -9.09 8.90 -16.49
CA VAL A 44 -9.94 9.80 -17.27
C VAL A 44 -9.21 10.25 -18.53
N LYS A 45 -9.95 10.60 -19.58
CA LYS A 45 -9.38 11.02 -20.86
C LYS A 45 -8.68 12.38 -20.69
N MET A 46 -7.37 12.35 -20.55
CA MET A 46 -6.48 13.51 -20.50
C MET A 46 -5.27 13.25 -21.40
N ASP A 47 -4.79 14.26 -22.11
CA ASP A 47 -3.57 14.21 -22.91
C ASP A 47 -2.32 14.62 -22.13
N SER A 48 -2.53 15.40 -21.09
CA SER A 48 -1.48 15.92 -20.22
C SER A 48 -2.00 16.14 -18.80
N ILE A 49 -1.09 16.26 -17.84
CA ILE A 49 -1.38 16.63 -16.45
C ILE A 49 -0.36 17.65 -15.98
N GLN A 50 -0.81 18.69 -15.32
CA GLN A 50 0.03 19.68 -14.68
C GLN A 50 0.17 19.32 -13.20
N ILE A 51 1.41 19.17 -12.73
CA ILE A 51 1.75 18.80 -11.35
C ILE A 51 2.43 20.01 -10.73
N ALA A 52 1.91 20.47 -9.61
CA ALA A 52 2.50 21.52 -8.79
C ALA A 52 3.10 20.92 -7.52
N VAL A 53 4.35 21.24 -7.24
CA VAL A 53 5.10 20.80 -6.06
C VAL A 53 5.48 22.01 -5.25
N LYS A 54 5.20 21.96 -3.94
CA LYS A 54 5.57 23.01 -2.97
C LYS A 54 6.24 22.39 -1.76
N ASN A 55 7.37 22.96 -1.35
CA ASN A 55 8.05 22.61 -0.10
C ASN A 55 8.73 23.88 0.47
N GLY A 56 8.17 24.44 1.52
CA GLY A 56 8.61 25.72 2.05
C GLY A 56 8.57 26.83 0.99
N THR A 57 9.73 27.43 0.70
CA THR A 57 9.89 28.45 -0.33
C THR A 57 9.99 27.89 -1.75
N TYR A 58 10.23 26.59 -1.89
CA TYR A 58 10.27 25.93 -3.20
C TYR A 58 8.87 25.78 -3.76
N SER A 59 8.67 26.23 -5.00
CA SER A 59 7.42 26.04 -5.74
C SER A 59 7.74 25.84 -7.21
N LYS A 60 7.31 24.70 -7.77
CA LYS A 60 7.52 24.40 -9.18
C LYS A 60 6.32 23.69 -9.78
N LYS A 61 6.05 23.98 -11.06
CA LYS A 61 5.03 23.31 -11.86
C LYS A 61 5.69 22.51 -12.98
N PHE A 62 5.19 21.31 -13.20
CA PHE A 62 5.63 20.41 -14.26
C PHE A 62 4.43 20.05 -15.10
N THR A 63 4.61 19.97 -16.41
CA THR A 63 3.59 19.42 -17.31
C THR A 63 4.10 18.09 -17.85
N SER A 64 3.31 17.04 -17.66
CA SER A 64 3.62 15.71 -18.19
C SER A 64 2.58 15.33 -19.23
N LYS A 65 3.05 14.91 -20.41
CA LYS A 65 2.17 14.25 -21.39
C LYS A 65 1.83 12.86 -20.88
N LEU A 66 0.56 12.51 -20.93
CA LEU A 66 0.10 11.20 -20.50
C LEU A 66 0.13 10.25 -21.70
N LYS A 67 0.68 9.07 -21.46
CA LYS A 67 0.53 7.95 -22.39
C LYS A 67 -0.72 7.18 -21.96
N ASN A 68 -1.46 6.64 -22.94
CA ASN A 68 -2.56 5.74 -22.63
C ASN A 68 -2.02 4.61 -21.73
N LEU A 69 -2.58 4.52 -20.52
CA LEU A 69 -2.27 3.42 -19.62
C LEU A 69 -2.71 2.12 -20.32
N LYS A 70 -1.78 1.21 -20.52
CA LYS A 70 -2.15 -0.16 -20.87
C LYS A 70 -2.88 -0.73 -19.66
N GLU A 71 -3.93 -1.50 -19.87
CA GLU A 71 -4.76 -2.15 -18.84
C GLU A 71 -4.00 -3.13 -17.92
N SER A 72 -2.67 -3.17 -18.00
CA SER A 72 -1.81 -4.18 -17.36
C SER A 72 -1.56 -3.99 -15.86
N ASP A 73 -1.96 -2.87 -15.27
CA ASP A 73 -1.69 -2.63 -13.85
C ASP A 73 -2.89 -3.05 -13.00
N SER A 74 -3.06 -4.36 -12.82
CA SER A 74 -4.02 -4.92 -11.86
C SER A 74 -3.56 -4.67 -10.41
N LEU A 75 -4.51 -4.60 -9.48
CA LEU A 75 -4.22 -4.61 -8.05
C LEU A 75 -3.50 -5.93 -7.71
N LYS A 76 -2.25 -5.82 -7.29
CA LYS A 76 -1.49 -6.93 -6.72
C LYS A 76 -1.29 -6.69 -5.24
N ILE A 77 -1.46 -7.75 -4.46
CA ILE A 77 -1.27 -7.74 -3.01
C ILE A 77 -0.27 -8.83 -2.69
N GLU A 78 0.85 -8.45 -2.10
CA GLU A 78 1.98 -9.33 -1.84
C GLU A 78 2.31 -9.36 -0.35
N ASN A 79 2.77 -10.50 0.14
CA ASN A 79 3.26 -10.65 1.50
C ASN A 79 4.65 -10.01 1.63
N LYS A 80 4.74 -8.89 2.36
CA LYS A 80 6.01 -8.22 2.66
C LYS A 80 6.75 -8.86 3.83
N THR A 81 6.03 -9.40 4.81
CA THR A 81 6.62 -9.99 6.02
C THR A 81 7.36 -11.30 5.75
N GLY A 82 6.90 -12.05 4.73
CA GLY A 82 7.41 -13.40 4.48
C GLY A 82 6.67 -14.47 5.28
N SER A 83 7.29 -15.64 5.41
CA SER A 83 6.69 -16.81 6.08
C SER A 83 6.88 -16.85 7.58
N VAL A 84 7.73 -16.00 8.15
CA VAL A 84 8.03 -15.91 9.59
C VAL A 84 7.73 -14.50 10.08
N LEU A 85 6.82 -14.39 11.03
CA LEU A 85 6.45 -13.14 11.68
C LEU A 85 7.15 -13.02 13.04
N ALA A 86 7.89 -11.94 13.24
CA ALA A 86 8.47 -11.62 14.52
C ALA A 86 7.38 -11.19 15.54
N PHE A 87 7.60 -11.52 16.82
CA PHE A 87 6.57 -11.34 17.86
C PHE A 87 6.12 -9.90 18.06
N ARG A 88 7.04 -8.94 17.82
CA ARG A 88 6.76 -7.49 17.99
C ARG A 88 6.24 -6.83 16.73
N ASP A 89 6.31 -7.51 15.58
CA ASP A 89 5.97 -6.92 14.29
C ASP A 89 4.53 -7.22 13.89
N ALA A 90 3.91 -6.33 13.15
CA ALA A 90 2.65 -6.61 12.47
C ALA A 90 2.90 -7.47 11.22
N PHE A 91 1.89 -8.25 10.81
CA PHE A 91 1.91 -8.90 9.51
C PHE A 91 1.58 -7.86 8.43
N VAL A 92 2.44 -7.70 7.44
CA VAL A 92 2.32 -6.61 6.46
C VAL A 92 2.12 -7.16 5.06
N LEU A 93 1.08 -6.65 4.40
CA LEU A 93 0.85 -6.81 2.97
C LEU A 93 1.24 -5.52 2.24
N LYS A 94 1.87 -5.66 1.08
CA LYS A 94 2.23 -4.57 0.16
C LYS A 94 1.28 -4.56 -1.02
N THR A 95 0.83 -3.39 -1.43
CA THR A 95 -0.04 -3.23 -2.61
C THR A 95 0.69 -2.47 -3.73
N THR A 96 0.34 -2.75 -4.98
CA THR A 96 0.94 -2.07 -6.14
C THR A 96 0.25 -0.76 -6.48
N THR A 97 -0.98 -0.58 -6.01
CA THR A 97 -1.79 0.62 -6.21
C THR A 97 -2.38 1.09 -4.88
N PRO A 98 -2.65 2.40 -4.73
CA PRO A 98 -3.23 2.94 -3.50
C PRO A 98 -4.59 2.32 -3.18
N ILE A 99 -4.79 2.00 -1.92
CA ILE A 99 -6.04 1.41 -1.43
C ILE A 99 -6.97 2.54 -0.96
N VAL A 100 -8.25 2.42 -1.27
CA VAL A 100 -9.29 3.36 -0.85
C VAL A 100 -10.33 2.74 0.08
N THR A 101 -10.47 1.40 0.05
CA THR A 101 -11.43 0.70 0.91
C THR A 101 -10.82 -0.59 1.44
N ILE A 102 -11.00 -0.82 2.75
CA ILE A 102 -10.70 -2.10 3.41
C ILE A 102 -11.97 -2.50 4.16
N ASP A 103 -12.55 -3.63 3.77
CA ASP A 103 -13.71 -4.24 4.41
C ASP A 103 -13.23 -5.39 5.33
N GLU A 104 -13.01 -5.10 6.60
CA GLU A 104 -12.52 -6.08 7.56
C GLU A 104 -13.47 -7.27 7.76
N SER A 105 -14.75 -7.14 7.45
CA SER A 105 -15.72 -8.24 7.54
C SER A 105 -15.41 -9.37 6.53
N LYS A 106 -14.66 -9.07 5.49
CA LYS A 106 -14.19 -10.00 4.45
C LYS A 106 -12.73 -10.45 4.64
N ILE A 107 -12.14 -10.13 5.78
CA ILE A 107 -10.77 -10.52 6.13
C ILE A 107 -10.84 -11.47 7.31
N ILE A 108 -10.23 -12.64 7.16
CA ILE A 108 -10.31 -13.71 8.17
C ILE A 108 -8.89 -14.13 8.54
N LEU A 109 -8.53 -13.95 9.80
CA LEU A 109 -7.30 -14.48 10.36
C LEU A 109 -7.61 -15.71 11.20
N LYS A 110 -6.92 -16.82 10.95
CA LYS A 110 -7.09 -18.10 11.67
C LYS A 110 -5.74 -18.59 12.17
N ASN A 111 -5.78 -19.29 13.30
CA ASN A 111 -4.65 -20.08 13.80
C ASN A 111 -4.62 -21.48 13.16
N LYS A 112 -3.65 -22.33 13.57
CA LYS A 112 -3.50 -23.71 13.05
C LYS A 112 -4.74 -24.58 13.25
N ASP A 113 -5.51 -24.34 14.31
CA ASP A 113 -6.71 -25.10 14.66
C ASP A 113 -7.98 -24.53 13.96
N SER A 114 -7.80 -23.65 12.97
CA SER A 114 -8.85 -22.95 12.24
C SER A 114 -9.73 -22.04 13.10
N VAL A 115 -9.27 -21.68 14.29
CA VAL A 115 -9.97 -20.75 15.16
C VAL A 115 -9.70 -19.32 14.71
N ALA A 116 -10.76 -18.51 14.60
CA ALA A 116 -10.66 -17.11 14.23
C ALA A 116 -9.89 -16.29 15.28
N VAL A 117 -8.94 -15.51 14.83
CA VAL A 117 -8.12 -14.62 15.65
C VAL A 117 -8.53 -13.18 15.39
N LYS A 118 -8.81 -12.42 16.43
CA LYS A 118 -9.13 -10.99 16.32
C LYS A 118 -7.89 -10.22 15.92
N PHE A 119 -8.04 -9.28 15.00
CA PHE A 119 -6.97 -8.40 14.54
C PHE A 119 -7.49 -6.97 14.40
N THR A 120 -6.58 -6.04 14.20
CA THR A 120 -6.83 -4.68 13.73
C THR A 120 -6.02 -4.47 12.45
N SER A 121 -6.56 -3.74 11.49
CA SER A 121 -5.83 -3.37 10.29
C SER A 121 -5.52 -1.87 10.25
N LYS A 122 -4.37 -1.52 9.68
CA LYS A 122 -3.96 -0.14 9.45
C LYS A 122 -3.31 -0.01 8.09
N TYR A 123 -3.84 0.90 7.28
CA TYR A 123 -3.27 1.23 5.99
C TYR A 123 -2.30 2.41 6.09
N HIS A 124 -1.09 2.20 5.58
CA HIS A 124 -0.04 3.21 5.44
C HIS A 124 0.00 3.68 4.00
N ASP A 125 -0.73 4.76 3.69
CA ASP A 125 -1.01 5.24 2.34
C ASP A 125 0.29 5.54 1.56
N PHE A 126 1.25 6.22 2.18
CA PHE A 126 2.50 6.59 1.53
C PHE A 126 3.39 5.39 1.19
N ASP A 127 3.39 4.36 2.02
CA ASP A 127 4.16 3.14 1.81
C ASP A 127 3.34 2.06 1.07
N GLN A 128 2.05 2.26 0.85
CA GLN A 128 1.12 1.30 0.26
C GLN A 128 1.13 -0.05 0.99
N GLU A 129 1.07 -0.01 2.31
CA GLU A 129 1.17 -1.17 3.17
C GLU A 129 -0.04 -1.30 4.08
N ILE A 130 -0.56 -2.52 4.20
CA ILE A 130 -1.61 -2.86 5.15
C ILE A 130 -0.97 -3.69 6.24
N ALA A 131 -0.91 -3.15 7.45
CA ALA A 131 -0.42 -3.82 8.64
C ALA A 131 -1.58 -4.45 9.40
N PHE A 132 -1.43 -5.72 9.74
CA PHE A 132 -2.37 -6.47 10.58
C PHE A 132 -1.72 -6.74 11.94
N ASP A 133 -2.30 -6.19 12.99
CA ASP A 133 -1.84 -6.42 14.36
C ASP A 133 -2.84 -7.28 15.12
N PHE A 134 -2.33 -8.25 15.87
CA PHE A 134 -3.12 -9.22 16.61
C PHE A 134 -2.29 -9.84 17.75
N LYS A 135 -2.98 -10.48 18.70
CA LYS A 135 -2.31 -11.23 19.76
C LYS A 135 -1.69 -12.50 19.18
N LYS A 136 -0.37 -12.56 19.19
CA LYS A 136 0.40 -13.70 18.68
C LYS A 136 0.68 -14.71 19.80
N GLU A 137 0.74 -15.98 19.41
CA GLU A 137 1.18 -17.07 20.25
C GLU A 137 2.52 -17.63 19.73
N GLU A 138 3.33 -18.22 20.62
CA GLU A 138 4.62 -18.80 20.23
C GLU A 138 4.42 -20.07 19.41
N ASN A 139 5.32 -20.28 18.43
CA ASN A 139 5.35 -21.48 17.61
C ASN A 139 3.99 -21.81 16.98
N GLU A 140 3.24 -20.76 16.60
CA GLU A 140 1.91 -20.89 16.05
C GLU A 140 1.91 -20.62 14.53
N LYS A 141 1.01 -21.28 13.81
CA LYS A 141 0.78 -21.05 12.39
C LYS A 141 -0.50 -20.27 12.18
N TYR A 142 -0.43 -19.31 11.31
CA TYR A 142 -1.55 -18.44 10.97
C TYR A 142 -1.84 -18.45 9.49
N THR A 143 -3.11 -18.23 9.17
CA THR A 143 -3.58 -18.03 7.81
C THR A 143 -4.41 -16.76 7.77
N LEU A 144 -4.01 -15.79 6.94
CA LEU A 144 -4.80 -14.61 6.61
C LEU A 144 -5.48 -14.85 5.26
N GLU A 145 -6.80 -14.78 5.25
CA GLU A 145 -7.62 -14.93 4.04
C GLU A 145 -8.29 -13.59 3.72
N LEU A 146 -8.12 -13.13 2.49
CA LEU A 146 -8.85 -12.00 1.92
C LEU A 146 -9.91 -12.56 0.99
N LEU A 147 -11.17 -12.39 1.32
CA LEU A 147 -12.27 -12.74 0.43
C LEU A 147 -12.36 -11.73 -0.74
N PRO A 148 -12.99 -12.08 -1.86
CA PRO A 148 -13.15 -11.16 -2.98
C PRO A 148 -13.80 -9.83 -2.56
N GLY A 149 -13.16 -8.72 -2.96
CA GLY A 149 -13.65 -7.38 -2.64
C GLY A 149 -13.45 -6.96 -1.17
N ALA A 150 -12.58 -7.62 -0.42
CA ALA A 150 -12.13 -7.16 0.90
C ALA A 150 -11.34 -5.85 0.79
N ILE A 151 -10.62 -5.67 -0.30
CA ILE A 151 -9.78 -4.52 -0.57
C ILE A 151 -10.12 -3.97 -1.94
N LYS A 152 -10.29 -2.64 -2.05
CA LYS A 152 -10.44 -1.94 -3.32
C LYS A 152 -9.39 -0.86 -3.45
N ASP A 153 -8.84 -0.73 -4.65
CA ASP A 153 -7.85 0.28 -4.98
C ASP A 153 -8.46 1.59 -5.50
N PHE A 154 -7.60 2.56 -5.77
CA PHE A 154 -7.94 3.88 -6.30
C PHE A 154 -8.66 3.83 -7.67
N TYR A 155 -8.55 2.73 -8.40
CA TYR A 155 -9.20 2.50 -9.69
C TYR A 155 -10.47 1.66 -9.57
N ASP A 156 -11.01 1.51 -8.35
CA ASP A 156 -12.21 0.71 -8.02
C ASP A 156 -12.07 -0.78 -8.36
N ARG A 157 -10.82 -1.29 -8.38
CA ARG A 157 -10.54 -2.70 -8.64
C ARG A 157 -10.53 -3.47 -7.32
N PRO A 158 -11.36 -4.50 -7.18
CA PRO A 158 -11.36 -5.36 -6.00
C PRO A 158 -10.21 -6.38 -6.07
N ASN A 159 -9.81 -6.90 -4.90
CA ASN A 159 -8.98 -8.10 -4.84
C ASN A 159 -9.80 -9.36 -5.17
N ASP A 160 -9.13 -10.35 -5.72
CA ASP A 160 -9.60 -11.73 -5.78
C ASP A 160 -9.43 -12.42 -4.42
N SER A 161 -9.85 -13.69 -4.32
CA SER A 161 -9.56 -14.51 -3.13
C SER A 161 -8.05 -14.71 -2.98
N LEU A 162 -7.49 -14.29 -1.84
CA LEU A 162 -6.08 -14.43 -1.53
C LEU A 162 -5.89 -15.10 -0.16
N LYS A 163 -4.81 -15.87 -0.05
CA LYS A 163 -4.47 -16.59 1.17
C LYS A 163 -2.98 -16.50 1.46
N PHE A 164 -2.64 -16.09 2.69
CA PHE A 164 -1.28 -15.94 3.15
C PHE A 164 -1.06 -16.80 4.39
N ASN A 165 -0.03 -17.67 4.34
CA ASN A 165 0.35 -18.52 5.45
C ASN A 165 1.67 -18.02 6.04
N PHE A 166 1.74 -17.94 7.35
CA PHE A 166 2.93 -17.53 8.08
C PHE A 166 2.94 -18.16 9.48
N ALA A 167 4.07 -18.08 10.17
CA ALA A 167 4.23 -18.65 11.50
C ALA A 167 5.04 -17.72 12.40
N THR A 168 4.83 -17.83 13.70
CA THR A 168 5.68 -17.24 14.74
C THR A 168 6.71 -18.25 15.22
N LYS A 169 7.88 -17.77 15.68
CA LYS A 169 8.88 -18.60 16.35
C LYS A 169 8.67 -18.61 17.87
N GLN A 170 9.43 -19.46 18.57
CA GLN A 170 9.55 -19.39 20.02
C GLN A 170 10.29 -18.11 20.43
N LEU A 171 9.94 -17.53 21.59
CA LEU A 171 10.64 -16.35 22.11
C LEU A 171 12.12 -16.61 22.36
N SER A 172 12.48 -17.83 22.73
CA SER A 172 13.88 -18.28 22.88
C SER A 172 14.71 -18.17 21.60
N ASP A 173 14.07 -18.23 20.42
CA ASP A 173 14.76 -18.17 19.13
C ASP A 173 15.17 -16.73 18.73
N TYR A 174 14.71 -15.73 19.47
CA TYR A 174 15.03 -14.32 19.20
C TYR A 174 16.30 -13.81 19.92
N GLY A 175 17.01 -14.69 20.65
CA GLY A 175 18.28 -14.36 21.31
C GLY A 175 18.16 -13.21 22.34
N ASN A 176 18.91 -13.32 23.42
CA ASN A 176 19.07 -12.23 24.39
C ASN A 176 19.86 -11.06 23.78
#